data_1dd49fce3a9bcec325a25f41c2e48403
#
_entry.id   1dd49fce3a9bcec325a25f41c2e48403
#
_cell.length_a   1.000
_cell.length_b   1.000
_cell.length_c   1.000
_cell.angle_alpha   90.00
_cell.angle_beta   90.00
_cell.angle_gamma   90.00
#
_symmetry.space_group_name_H-M   'P 1'
#
loop_
_entity.id
_entity.type
_entity.pdbx_description
1 polymer ?
#
loop_
_entity_poly.entity_id
_entity_poly.type
_entity_poly.pdbx_seq_one_letter_code
_entity_poly.pdbx_strand_id
1 'polypeptide(L)'
;MKRKVLVLGAGKIGGAIVDLLHASGAYEITLADSNMAFLQQAGGKKAATRHVDVSDRAALTQVAKGHQAVISALPFFLNPGVAQVCADVGAHYFDLTEDVETTRAVREISKTSPVAFAPQCGLAPGFISIVANHLAQSFDSLREVHMRVGALPEFPANALKYNLTWSTDGLINEYCNPCEAIHEDKLVEVMPLEGLETFSLDGIDYECFNTSGGLGTLCETLEGKVQSLNYKTVRYPGHRDIMKMLLEDLRMKDHRDLLKEILERSVPITHQDVVLIFVVVTGMREGRLTQESYAKKIYAQEIDGKLMSAIQITTAAGITA
;
A
#
# COMPACT_ATOMS: atom_id res chain seq x y z
N MET A 1 -0.34 7.66 30.29
CA MET A 1 -1.55 8.06 29.54
C MET A 1 -1.50 7.40 28.19
N LYS A 2 -2.61 6.80 27.72
CA LYS A 2 -2.65 6.24 26.35
C LYS A 2 -2.63 7.37 25.32
N ARG A 3 -2.00 7.13 24.16
CA ARG A 3 -1.97 8.09 23.05
C ARG A 3 -3.32 8.07 22.31
N LYS A 4 -3.87 9.25 22.02
CA LYS A 4 -5.14 9.37 21.28
C LYS A 4 -4.90 9.33 19.79
N VAL A 5 -5.48 8.35 19.12
CA VAL A 5 -5.34 8.13 17.68
C VAL A 5 -6.72 8.14 17.03
N LEU A 6 -6.87 8.92 15.95
CA LEU A 6 -8.02 8.89 15.08
C LEU A 6 -7.72 8.03 13.85
N VAL A 7 -8.54 7.02 13.60
CA VAL A 7 -8.51 6.22 12.37
C VAL A 7 -9.68 6.66 11.50
N LEU A 8 -9.40 7.10 10.28
CA LEU A 8 -10.38 7.49 9.26
C LEU A 8 -10.53 6.35 8.25
N GLY A 9 -11.77 5.92 8.03
CA GLY A 9 -12.10 4.77 7.20
C GLY A 9 -12.27 3.49 8.03
N ALA A 10 -13.49 2.96 8.10
CA ALA A 10 -13.87 1.75 8.84
C ALA A 10 -13.97 0.51 7.93
N GLY A 11 -13.39 0.59 6.72
CA GLY A 11 -13.33 -0.53 5.79
C GLY A 11 -12.40 -1.67 6.27
N LYS A 12 -12.08 -2.59 5.36
CA LYS A 12 -11.26 -3.78 5.67
C LYS A 12 -9.93 -3.44 6.36
N ILE A 13 -9.20 -2.45 5.84
CA ILE A 13 -7.88 -2.08 6.36
C ILE A 13 -8.01 -1.25 7.64
N GLY A 14 -8.91 -0.26 7.68
CA GLY A 14 -9.13 0.55 8.89
C GLY A 14 -9.58 -0.30 10.08
N GLY A 15 -10.45 -1.29 9.85
CA GLY A 15 -10.83 -2.26 10.88
C GLY A 15 -9.64 -3.09 11.39
N ALA A 16 -8.75 -3.54 10.50
CA ALA A 16 -7.54 -4.26 10.87
C ALA A 16 -6.57 -3.38 11.67
N ILE A 17 -6.42 -2.11 11.28
CA ILE A 17 -5.62 -1.12 12.03
C ILE A 17 -6.17 -0.95 13.46
N VAL A 18 -7.49 -0.81 13.62
CA VAL A 18 -8.14 -0.72 14.94
C VAL A 18 -7.87 -1.98 15.76
N ASP A 19 -7.97 -3.17 15.16
CA ASP A 19 -7.71 -4.43 15.85
C ASP A 19 -6.27 -4.50 16.37
N LEU A 20 -5.27 -4.16 15.54
CA LEU A 20 -3.86 -4.18 15.93
C LEU A 20 -3.50 -3.11 16.98
N LEU A 21 -3.97 -1.88 16.80
CA LEU A 21 -3.77 -0.80 17.79
C LEU A 21 -4.42 -1.14 19.14
N HIS A 22 -5.61 -1.75 19.11
CA HIS A 22 -6.30 -2.18 20.34
C HIS A 22 -5.51 -3.27 21.06
N ALA A 23 -5.03 -4.29 20.33
CA ALA A 23 -4.25 -5.39 20.88
C ALA A 23 -2.96 -4.92 21.56
N SER A 24 -2.33 -3.83 21.05
CA SER A 24 -1.14 -3.24 21.68
C SER A 24 -1.41 -2.66 23.07
N GLY A 25 -2.65 -2.30 23.40
CA GLY A 25 -3.06 -1.66 24.63
C GLY A 25 -2.53 -0.23 24.85
N ALA A 26 -1.74 0.32 23.93
CA ALA A 26 -1.04 1.59 24.08
C ALA A 26 -1.88 2.82 23.67
N TYR A 27 -2.99 2.61 22.95
CA TYR A 27 -3.75 3.70 22.32
C TYR A 27 -5.19 3.81 22.82
N GLU A 28 -5.70 5.03 22.82
CA GLU A 28 -7.13 5.38 22.92
C GLU A 28 -7.59 5.70 21.49
N ILE A 29 -8.43 4.82 20.93
CA ILE A 29 -8.75 4.83 19.50
C ILE A 29 -10.12 5.45 19.27
N THR A 30 -10.18 6.39 18.33
CA THR A 30 -11.42 6.86 17.71
C THR A 30 -11.45 6.38 16.26
N LEU A 31 -12.53 5.72 15.85
CA LEU A 31 -12.76 5.30 14.47
C LEU A 31 -13.84 6.15 13.84
N ALA A 32 -13.58 6.76 12.69
CA ALA A 32 -14.54 7.58 11.99
C ALA A 32 -14.75 7.15 10.53
N ASP A 33 -16.00 7.17 10.08
CA ASP A 33 -16.42 6.82 8.72
C ASP A 33 -17.76 7.47 8.40
N SER A 34 -18.09 7.66 7.14
CA SER A 34 -19.41 8.07 6.68
C SER A 34 -20.41 6.90 6.60
N ASN A 35 -19.95 5.65 6.70
CA ASN A 35 -20.78 4.45 6.66
C ASN A 35 -21.00 3.88 8.06
N MET A 36 -22.21 4.03 8.58
CA MET A 36 -22.60 3.53 9.90
C MET A 36 -22.47 2.01 10.06
N ALA A 37 -22.70 1.24 8.99
CA ALA A 37 -22.59 -0.23 9.05
C ALA A 37 -21.13 -0.65 9.25
N PHE A 38 -20.20 0.00 8.57
CA PHE A 38 -18.77 -0.24 8.75
C PHE A 38 -18.30 0.13 10.17
N LEU A 39 -18.76 1.26 10.69
CA LEU A 39 -18.47 1.67 12.07
C LEU A 39 -18.95 0.65 13.12
N GLN A 40 -20.15 0.12 12.95
CA GLN A 40 -20.70 -0.90 13.84
C GLN A 40 -19.88 -2.20 13.79
N GLN A 41 -19.46 -2.60 12.58
CA GLN A 41 -18.69 -3.82 12.39
C GLN A 41 -17.26 -3.71 12.92
N ALA A 42 -16.56 -2.59 12.66
CA ALA A 42 -15.14 -2.43 12.96
C ALA A 42 -14.86 -1.83 14.35
N GLY A 43 -15.73 -0.94 14.85
CA GLY A 43 -15.51 -0.25 16.14
C GLY A 43 -15.75 -1.13 17.36
N GLY A 44 -16.96 -1.60 17.50
CA GLY A 44 -17.38 -2.44 18.64
C GLY A 44 -16.96 -1.87 20.00
N LYS A 45 -16.30 -2.72 20.83
CA LYS A 45 -15.72 -2.32 22.12
C LYS A 45 -14.27 -1.82 22.03
N LYS A 46 -13.68 -1.84 20.81
CA LYS A 46 -12.25 -1.60 20.60
C LYS A 46 -11.93 -0.10 20.38
N ALA A 47 -12.89 0.68 19.85
CA ALA A 47 -12.72 2.08 19.53
C ALA A 47 -14.02 2.87 19.79
N ALA A 48 -13.88 4.14 20.18
CA ALA A 48 -14.99 5.09 20.11
C ALA A 48 -15.32 5.36 18.64
N THR A 49 -16.60 5.34 18.27
CA THR A 49 -17.03 5.55 16.88
C THR A 49 -17.56 6.95 16.65
N ARG A 50 -17.32 7.51 15.46
CA ARG A 50 -17.84 8.80 15.00
C ARG A 50 -18.31 8.69 13.55
N HIS A 51 -19.56 9.12 13.31
CA HIS A 51 -20.04 9.26 11.93
C HIS A 51 -19.57 10.61 11.38
N VAL A 52 -18.74 10.59 10.35
CA VAL A 52 -18.12 11.78 9.74
C VAL A 52 -17.97 11.58 8.25
N ASP A 53 -18.43 12.56 7.48
CA ASP A 53 -18.05 12.72 6.09
C ASP A 53 -16.75 13.55 6.05
N VAL A 54 -15.67 12.94 5.62
CA VAL A 54 -14.35 13.59 5.56
C VAL A 54 -14.25 14.66 4.48
N SER A 55 -15.19 14.73 3.54
CA SER A 55 -15.31 15.83 2.58
C SER A 55 -15.83 17.13 3.22
N ASP A 56 -16.53 17.03 4.36
CA ASP A 56 -16.85 18.17 5.21
C ASP A 56 -15.63 18.52 6.09
N ARG A 57 -14.88 19.52 5.66
CA ARG A 57 -13.69 20.00 6.38
C ARG A 57 -13.98 20.42 7.82
N ALA A 58 -15.15 21.00 8.11
CA ALA A 58 -15.50 21.45 9.45
C ALA A 58 -15.74 20.25 10.38
N ALA A 59 -16.50 19.24 9.91
CA ALA A 59 -16.74 18.00 10.63
C ALA A 59 -15.42 17.22 10.86
N LEU A 60 -14.56 17.11 9.84
CA LEU A 60 -13.26 16.48 9.95
C LEU A 60 -12.36 17.21 10.95
N THR A 61 -12.30 18.54 10.90
CA THR A 61 -11.53 19.35 11.87
C THR A 61 -12.02 19.12 13.30
N GLN A 62 -13.34 19.06 13.49
CA GLN A 62 -13.94 18.85 14.82
C GLN A 62 -13.56 17.48 15.40
N VAL A 63 -13.58 16.42 14.59
CA VAL A 63 -13.24 15.07 15.07
C VAL A 63 -11.72 14.90 15.26
N ALA A 64 -10.90 15.57 14.46
CA ALA A 64 -9.44 15.46 14.54
C ALA A 64 -8.85 16.20 15.77
N LYS A 65 -9.52 17.25 16.26
CA LYS A 65 -9.07 18.00 17.43
C LYS A 65 -8.86 17.12 18.65
N GLY A 66 -7.70 17.29 19.30
CA GLY A 66 -7.35 16.60 20.55
C GLY A 66 -6.78 15.18 20.33
N HIS A 67 -6.67 14.71 19.07
CA HIS A 67 -5.92 13.51 18.74
C HIS A 67 -4.46 13.88 18.47
N GLN A 68 -3.55 13.02 18.90
CA GLN A 68 -2.11 13.19 18.68
C GLN A 68 -1.70 12.74 17.27
N ALA A 69 -2.42 11.75 16.72
CA ALA A 69 -2.19 11.23 15.40
C ALA A 69 -3.49 10.91 14.69
N VAL A 70 -3.48 11.06 13.38
CA VAL A 70 -4.54 10.67 12.46
C VAL A 70 -3.97 9.65 11.48
N ILE A 71 -4.63 8.52 11.36
CA ILE A 71 -4.33 7.46 10.38
C ILE A 71 -5.43 7.47 9.34
N SER A 72 -5.09 7.72 8.08
CA SER A 72 -6.03 7.66 6.97
C SER A 72 -5.98 6.30 6.29
N ALA A 73 -7.08 5.55 6.37
CA ALA A 73 -7.34 4.34 5.59
C ALA A 73 -8.46 4.58 4.55
N LEU A 74 -8.48 5.77 4.00
CA LEU A 74 -9.44 6.26 3.01
C LEU A 74 -8.90 6.09 1.58
N PRO A 75 -9.75 6.24 0.55
CA PRO A 75 -9.29 6.40 -0.83
C PRO A 75 -8.29 7.55 -0.97
N PHE A 76 -7.25 7.35 -1.78
CA PHE A 76 -6.08 8.23 -1.88
C PHE A 76 -6.43 9.69 -2.17
N PHE A 77 -7.44 9.96 -3.00
CA PHE A 77 -7.83 11.32 -3.39
C PHE A 77 -8.39 12.17 -2.24
N LEU A 78 -8.76 11.58 -1.10
CA LEU A 78 -9.20 12.30 0.10
C LEU A 78 -8.04 12.72 1.01
N ASN A 79 -6.90 12.10 0.86
CA ASN A 79 -5.74 12.27 1.75
C ASN A 79 -5.18 13.70 1.81
N PRO A 80 -5.09 14.49 0.72
CA PRO A 80 -4.61 15.87 0.81
C PRO A 80 -5.48 16.75 1.73
N GLY A 81 -6.81 16.55 1.70
CA GLY A 81 -7.73 17.26 2.59
C GLY A 81 -7.53 16.88 4.06
N VAL A 82 -7.33 15.58 4.34
CA VAL A 82 -7.04 15.08 5.68
C VAL A 82 -5.69 15.61 6.18
N ALA A 83 -4.65 15.56 5.35
CA ALA A 83 -3.33 16.06 5.68
C ALA A 83 -3.35 17.55 6.05
N GLN A 84 -4.11 18.37 5.29
CA GLN A 84 -4.26 19.79 5.60
C GLN A 84 -4.93 20.01 6.95
N VAL A 85 -5.98 19.26 7.28
CA VAL A 85 -6.63 19.34 8.59
C VAL A 85 -5.66 18.92 9.70
N CYS A 86 -4.85 17.89 9.48
CA CYS A 86 -3.84 17.48 10.47
C CYS A 86 -2.82 18.60 10.76
N ALA A 87 -2.35 19.30 9.71
CA ALA A 87 -1.49 20.47 9.86
C ALA A 87 -2.17 21.57 10.68
N ASP A 88 -3.44 21.86 10.40
CA ASP A 88 -4.21 22.93 11.07
C ASP A 88 -4.45 22.64 12.56
N VAL A 89 -4.69 21.37 12.93
CA VAL A 89 -4.97 20.99 14.32
C VAL A 89 -3.75 20.53 15.12
N GLY A 90 -2.58 20.39 14.46
CA GLY A 90 -1.34 19.95 15.10
C GLY A 90 -1.31 18.44 15.41
N ALA A 91 -1.94 17.62 14.61
CA ALA A 91 -1.92 16.15 14.73
C ALA A 91 -0.92 15.55 13.74
N HIS A 92 -0.18 14.50 14.15
CA HIS A 92 0.65 13.72 13.23
C HIS A 92 -0.22 13.03 12.18
N TYR A 93 0.25 12.95 10.95
CA TYR A 93 -0.46 12.36 9.82
C TYR A 93 0.20 11.09 9.32
N PHE A 94 -0.60 10.05 9.07
CA PHE A 94 -0.19 8.78 8.47
C PHE A 94 -1.21 8.33 7.44
N ASP A 95 -0.75 7.76 6.33
CA ASP A 95 -1.62 7.13 5.33
C ASP A 95 -0.98 5.88 4.69
N LEU A 96 -1.73 5.25 3.80
CA LEU A 96 -1.39 4.00 3.10
C LEU A 96 -1.33 4.20 1.58
N THR A 97 -1.32 5.45 1.09
CA THR A 97 -1.49 5.74 -0.33
C THR A 97 -0.34 5.20 -1.20
N GLU A 98 -0.70 4.64 -2.33
CA GLU A 98 0.21 4.28 -3.43
C GLU A 98 0.31 5.40 -4.47
N ASP A 99 -0.59 6.38 -4.43
CA ASP A 99 -0.69 7.45 -5.42
C ASP A 99 0.43 8.49 -5.26
N VAL A 100 1.20 8.67 -6.35
CA VAL A 100 2.39 9.53 -6.36
C VAL A 100 2.01 11.02 -6.25
N GLU A 101 0.94 11.45 -6.92
CA GLU A 101 0.52 12.87 -6.89
C GLU A 101 -0.02 13.24 -5.50
N THR A 102 -0.82 12.36 -4.91
CA THR A 102 -1.30 12.51 -3.52
C THR A 102 -0.12 12.63 -2.56
N THR A 103 0.88 11.75 -2.69
CA THR A 103 2.07 11.80 -1.83
C THR A 103 2.83 13.11 -1.99
N ARG A 104 2.99 13.62 -3.20
CA ARG A 104 3.61 14.92 -3.46
C ARG A 104 2.82 16.06 -2.80
N ALA A 105 1.50 16.06 -2.91
CA ALA A 105 0.64 17.05 -2.28
C ALA A 105 0.77 17.03 -0.75
N VAL A 106 0.76 15.85 -0.12
CA VAL A 106 0.96 15.68 1.33
C VAL A 106 2.34 16.17 1.76
N ARG A 107 3.39 15.89 1.00
CA ARG A 107 4.76 16.38 1.26
C ARG A 107 4.85 17.90 1.20
N GLU A 108 4.16 18.56 0.26
CA GLU A 108 4.13 20.03 0.21
C GLU A 108 3.47 20.61 1.47
N ILE A 109 2.35 20.05 1.93
CA ILE A 109 1.69 20.46 3.17
C ILE A 109 2.63 20.29 4.37
N SER A 110 3.39 19.20 4.41
CA SER A 110 4.30 18.91 5.53
C SER A 110 5.42 19.92 5.73
N LYS A 111 5.87 20.60 4.66
CA LYS A 111 6.99 21.56 4.72
C LYS A 111 6.76 22.73 5.69
N THR A 112 5.52 23.09 5.93
CA THR A 112 5.13 24.20 6.81
C THR A 112 4.52 23.76 8.13
N SER A 113 4.45 22.44 8.36
CA SER A 113 3.82 21.88 9.56
C SER A 113 4.86 21.51 10.63
N PRO A 114 4.59 21.77 11.91
CA PRO A 114 5.49 21.39 13.01
C PRO A 114 5.35 19.93 13.45
N VAL A 115 4.41 19.17 12.87
CA VAL A 115 4.15 17.77 13.21
C VAL A 115 4.62 16.82 12.11
N ALA A 116 4.78 15.56 12.44
CA ALA A 116 5.24 14.56 11.48
C ALA A 116 4.14 14.16 10.49
N PHE A 117 4.55 14.00 9.23
CA PHE A 117 3.75 13.44 8.15
C PHE A 117 4.48 12.23 7.59
N ALA A 118 3.84 11.09 7.64
CA ALA A 118 4.34 9.84 7.09
C ALA A 118 3.30 9.22 6.15
N PRO A 119 3.23 9.65 4.89
CA PRO A 119 2.46 8.97 3.88
C PRO A 119 3.13 7.64 3.51
N GLN A 120 2.41 6.77 2.78
CA GLN A 120 2.96 5.54 2.22
C GLN A 120 3.43 4.52 3.26
N CYS A 121 2.72 4.38 4.38
CA CYS A 121 3.05 3.45 5.47
C CYS A 121 2.40 2.06 5.30
N GLY A 122 2.11 1.62 4.08
CA GLY A 122 1.49 0.32 3.80
C GLY A 122 2.49 -0.82 3.63
N LEU A 123 2.08 -1.81 2.81
CA LEU A 123 2.93 -2.91 2.40
C LEU A 123 3.86 -2.49 1.25
N ALA A 124 3.28 -1.95 0.18
CA ALA A 124 3.94 -1.41 -1.01
C ALA A 124 3.08 -0.25 -1.56
N PRO A 125 3.48 0.99 -1.36
CA PRO A 125 4.71 1.43 -0.70
C PRO A 125 4.68 1.29 0.83
N GLY A 126 5.86 1.24 1.43
CA GLY A 126 6.06 1.20 2.87
C GLY A 126 6.99 0.06 3.29
N PHE A 127 6.48 -1.04 3.82
CA PHE A 127 7.29 -2.13 4.37
C PHE A 127 8.34 -2.66 3.39
N ILE A 128 7.99 -2.87 2.12
CA ILE A 128 8.95 -3.40 1.14
C ILE A 128 10.13 -2.45 0.92
N SER A 129 9.88 -1.13 0.92
CA SER A 129 10.93 -0.12 0.76
C SER A 129 11.86 -0.06 1.97
N ILE A 130 11.31 -0.27 3.19
CA ILE A 130 12.10 -0.38 4.42
C ILE A 130 13.01 -1.61 4.35
N VAL A 131 12.50 -2.77 3.94
CA VAL A 131 13.29 -3.98 3.77
C VAL A 131 14.39 -3.78 2.73
N ALA A 132 14.05 -3.23 1.55
CA ALA A 132 15.02 -2.99 0.49
C ALA A 132 16.15 -2.04 0.95
N ASN A 133 15.80 -0.94 1.61
CA ASN A 133 16.77 0.00 2.14
C ASN A 133 17.63 -0.63 3.25
N HIS A 134 17.05 -1.43 4.13
CA HIS A 134 17.78 -2.13 5.19
C HIS A 134 18.83 -3.08 4.60
N LEU A 135 18.46 -3.89 3.61
CA LEU A 135 19.42 -4.76 2.92
C LEU A 135 20.50 -3.95 2.21
N ALA A 136 20.12 -2.88 1.50
CA ALA A 136 21.03 -2.01 0.76
C ALA A 136 22.13 -1.39 1.65
N GLN A 137 21.81 -1.07 2.91
CA GLN A 137 22.78 -0.49 3.85
C GLN A 137 23.96 -1.41 4.19
N SER A 138 23.87 -2.71 3.91
CA SER A 138 24.93 -3.67 4.16
C SER A 138 25.97 -3.79 3.03
N PHE A 139 25.82 -3.01 1.94
CA PHE A 139 26.69 -3.04 0.77
C PHE A 139 27.57 -1.78 0.69
N ASP A 140 28.81 -1.96 0.25
CA ASP A 140 29.75 -0.85 -0.01
C ASP A 140 29.32 -0.03 -1.24
N SER A 141 28.80 -0.72 -2.27
CA SER A 141 28.18 -0.10 -3.45
C SER A 141 27.07 -0.99 -3.99
N LEU A 142 26.01 -0.36 -4.48
CA LEU A 142 24.83 -1.05 -5.00
C LEU A 142 24.91 -1.20 -6.53
N ARG A 143 24.53 -2.36 -7.02
CA ARG A 143 24.34 -2.62 -8.44
C ARG A 143 22.85 -2.68 -8.78
N GLU A 144 22.09 -3.53 -8.09
CA GLU A 144 20.70 -3.78 -8.39
C GLU A 144 19.88 -3.88 -7.09
N VAL A 145 18.68 -3.27 -7.10
CA VAL A 145 17.65 -3.44 -6.07
C VAL A 145 16.35 -3.76 -6.76
N HIS A 146 15.89 -4.99 -6.62
CA HIS A 146 14.66 -5.47 -7.23
C HIS A 146 13.64 -5.81 -6.16
N MET A 147 12.46 -5.21 -6.25
CA MET A 147 11.36 -5.42 -5.32
C MET A 147 10.16 -6.03 -6.04
N ARG A 148 9.57 -7.07 -5.44
CA ARG A 148 8.42 -7.81 -5.98
C ARG A 148 7.41 -8.04 -4.88
N VAL A 149 6.17 -7.57 -5.07
CA VAL A 149 5.06 -7.80 -4.15
C VAL A 149 3.85 -8.32 -4.91
N GLY A 150 3.18 -9.31 -4.36
CA GLY A 150 1.91 -9.80 -4.87
C GLY A 150 0.90 -9.97 -3.75
N ALA A 151 -0.32 -9.49 -3.97
CA ALA A 151 -1.48 -9.89 -3.18
C ALA A 151 -2.39 -10.72 -4.10
N LEU A 152 -2.49 -11.99 -3.82
CA LEU A 152 -3.04 -13.01 -4.71
C LEU A 152 -4.09 -13.85 -3.99
N PRO A 153 -5.14 -14.36 -4.67
CA PRO A 153 -5.94 -15.43 -4.11
C PRO A 153 -5.06 -16.68 -3.92
N GLU A 154 -5.19 -17.35 -2.79
CA GLU A 154 -4.52 -18.64 -2.57
C GLU A 154 -5.00 -19.70 -3.58
N PHE A 155 -6.30 -19.65 -3.91
CA PHE A 155 -6.95 -20.55 -4.84
C PHE A 155 -7.63 -19.76 -5.97
N PRO A 156 -6.91 -19.42 -7.07
CA PRO A 156 -7.50 -18.68 -8.18
C PRO A 156 -8.54 -19.52 -8.91
N ALA A 157 -9.79 -19.01 -9.01
CA ALA A 157 -10.92 -19.73 -9.57
C ALA A 157 -11.49 -19.12 -10.86
N ASN A 158 -10.91 -18.03 -11.37
CA ASN A 158 -11.38 -17.36 -12.59
C ASN A 158 -10.25 -17.20 -13.61
N ALA A 159 -10.60 -16.85 -14.85
CA ALA A 159 -9.64 -16.68 -15.95
C ALA A 159 -8.61 -15.56 -15.67
N LEU A 160 -9.04 -14.51 -14.96
CA LEU A 160 -8.16 -13.41 -14.53
C LEU A 160 -7.15 -13.87 -13.47
N LYS A 161 -7.39 -15.03 -12.83
CA LYS A 161 -6.60 -15.58 -11.71
C LYS A 161 -6.41 -14.56 -10.59
N TYR A 162 -7.42 -13.73 -10.37
CA TYR A 162 -7.39 -12.64 -9.40
C TYR A 162 -8.74 -12.56 -8.66
N ASN A 163 -8.66 -12.17 -7.41
CA ASN A 163 -9.79 -11.83 -6.55
C ASN A 163 -9.54 -10.45 -5.93
N LEU A 164 -10.60 -9.71 -5.66
CA LEU A 164 -10.46 -8.40 -5.03
C LEU A 164 -10.08 -8.59 -3.56
N THR A 165 -8.83 -8.32 -3.26
CA THR A 165 -8.27 -8.41 -1.91
C THR A 165 -8.20 -7.04 -1.21
N TRP A 166 -8.06 -5.97 -1.99
CA TRP A 166 -7.89 -4.60 -1.53
C TRP A 166 -8.67 -3.59 -2.41
N SER A 167 -8.28 -2.33 -2.45
CA SER A 167 -8.97 -1.25 -3.18
C SER A 167 -8.96 -1.46 -4.70
N THR A 168 -10.14 -1.48 -5.32
CA THR A 168 -10.26 -1.55 -6.78
C THR A 168 -9.76 -0.27 -7.45
N ASP A 169 -9.98 0.89 -6.82
CA ASP A 169 -9.44 2.19 -7.30
C ASP A 169 -7.91 2.17 -7.32
N GLY A 170 -7.29 1.67 -6.24
CA GLY A 170 -5.84 1.52 -6.16
C GLY A 170 -5.29 0.55 -7.21
N LEU A 171 -5.94 -0.60 -7.42
CA LEU A 171 -5.55 -1.56 -8.45
C LEU A 171 -5.55 -0.93 -9.86
N ILE A 172 -6.62 -0.22 -10.21
CA ILE A 172 -6.73 0.46 -11.50
C ILE A 172 -5.67 1.56 -11.62
N ASN A 173 -5.45 2.32 -10.55
CA ASN A 173 -4.46 3.39 -10.49
C ASN A 173 -3.04 2.86 -10.76
N GLU A 174 -2.64 1.79 -10.08
CA GLU A 174 -1.34 1.14 -10.27
C GLU A 174 -1.11 0.64 -11.71
N TYR A 175 -2.16 0.18 -12.40
CA TYR A 175 -2.08 -0.40 -13.75
C TYR A 175 -2.18 0.65 -14.87
N CYS A 176 -2.55 1.90 -14.53
CA CYS A 176 -2.76 2.96 -15.52
C CYS A 176 -1.73 4.07 -15.46
N ASN A 177 -1.05 4.24 -14.32
CA ASN A 177 -0.14 5.37 -14.14
C ASN A 177 1.31 4.98 -14.46
N PRO A 178 2.12 5.93 -14.95
CA PRO A 178 3.55 5.73 -15.15
C PRO A 178 4.26 5.29 -13.86
N CYS A 179 5.33 4.51 -14.02
CA CYS A 179 6.10 3.93 -12.93
C CYS A 179 7.49 4.56 -12.88
N GLU A 180 7.97 4.91 -11.70
CA GLU A 180 9.37 5.32 -11.53
C GLU A 180 10.29 4.09 -11.44
N ALA A 181 11.52 4.23 -11.94
CA ALA A 181 12.59 3.25 -11.82
C ALA A 181 13.95 3.95 -11.93
N ILE A 182 15.02 3.28 -11.50
CA ILE A 182 16.39 3.72 -11.84
C ILE A 182 16.95 2.72 -12.85
N HIS A 183 17.48 3.23 -13.94
CA HIS A 183 18.16 2.46 -14.97
C HIS A 183 19.44 3.17 -15.38
N GLU A 184 20.58 2.46 -15.36
CA GLU A 184 21.90 3.02 -15.63
C GLU A 184 22.17 4.30 -14.80
N ASP A 185 21.96 4.20 -13.47
CA ASP A 185 22.15 5.26 -12.48
C ASP A 185 21.20 6.47 -12.60
N LYS A 186 20.23 6.44 -13.53
CA LYS A 186 19.32 7.55 -13.81
C LYS A 186 17.88 7.20 -13.46
N LEU A 187 17.17 8.18 -12.89
CA LEU A 187 15.73 8.10 -12.75
C LEU A 187 15.08 8.08 -14.15
N VAL A 188 14.22 7.10 -14.38
CA VAL A 188 13.47 6.92 -15.62
C VAL A 188 12.00 6.65 -15.31
N GLU A 189 11.14 6.97 -16.26
CA GLU A 189 9.76 6.58 -16.27
C GLU A 189 9.59 5.34 -17.14
N VAL A 190 8.90 4.32 -16.62
CA VAL A 190 8.57 3.09 -17.35
C VAL A 190 7.06 2.88 -17.36
N MET A 191 6.57 2.22 -18.41
CA MET A 191 5.14 2.01 -18.59
C MET A 191 4.63 0.90 -17.64
N PRO A 192 3.42 1.08 -17.05
CA PRO A 192 2.74 0.01 -16.34
C PRO A 192 2.44 -1.16 -17.27
N LEU A 193 2.26 -2.36 -16.73
CA LEU A 193 2.03 -3.61 -17.46
C LEU A 193 3.16 -4.06 -18.39
N GLU A 194 4.26 -3.32 -18.46
CA GLU A 194 5.46 -3.68 -19.22
C GLU A 194 6.56 -4.33 -18.34
N GLY A 195 7.64 -4.77 -18.98
CA GLY A 195 8.76 -5.39 -18.28
C GLY A 195 8.41 -6.75 -17.68
N LEU A 196 7.60 -7.55 -18.39
CA LEU A 196 7.18 -8.87 -17.94
C LEU A 196 8.37 -9.78 -17.64
N GLU A 197 8.36 -10.37 -16.44
CA GLU A 197 9.29 -11.40 -15.99
C GLU A 197 8.48 -12.59 -15.45
N THR A 198 9.05 -13.77 -15.50
CA THR A 198 8.49 -14.99 -14.90
C THR A 198 9.48 -15.59 -13.92
N PHE A 199 8.98 -16.13 -12.82
CA PHE A 199 9.78 -16.84 -11.84
C PHE A 199 8.94 -17.88 -11.12
N SER A 200 9.61 -18.88 -10.53
CA SER A 200 8.96 -19.89 -9.69
C SER A 200 9.39 -19.72 -8.25
N LEU A 201 8.45 -19.86 -7.33
CA LEU A 201 8.69 -19.85 -5.89
C LEU A 201 7.88 -20.98 -5.24
N ASP A 202 8.58 -21.89 -4.55
CA ASP A 202 7.97 -23.08 -3.92
C ASP A 202 7.15 -23.93 -4.89
N GLY A 203 7.60 -24.08 -6.14
CA GLY A 203 6.93 -24.87 -7.16
C GLY A 203 5.69 -24.24 -7.79
N ILE A 204 5.41 -22.98 -7.50
CA ILE A 204 4.34 -22.20 -8.12
C ILE A 204 4.96 -21.17 -9.05
N ASP A 205 4.44 -21.11 -10.27
CA ASP A 205 4.88 -20.14 -11.27
C ASP A 205 4.13 -18.83 -11.10
N TYR A 206 4.88 -17.73 -11.20
CA TYR A 206 4.39 -16.36 -11.14
C TYR A 206 4.89 -15.54 -12.32
N GLU A 207 4.17 -14.50 -12.63
CA GLU A 207 4.62 -13.41 -13.49
C GLU A 207 4.72 -12.13 -12.67
N CYS A 208 5.60 -11.22 -13.06
CA CYS A 208 5.64 -9.87 -12.50
C CYS A 208 5.91 -8.84 -13.59
N PHE A 209 5.36 -7.65 -13.38
CA PHE A 209 5.40 -6.54 -14.34
C PHE A 209 5.31 -5.20 -13.61
N ASN A 210 5.69 -4.12 -14.29
CA ASN A 210 5.70 -2.79 -13.72
C ASN A 210 4.30 -2.34 -13.29
N THR A 211 4.20 -1.76 -12.09
CA THR A 211 3.03 -1.01 -11.60
C THR A 211 3.49 0.22 -10.84
N SER A 212 2.67 1.27 -10.83
CA SER A 212 3.03 2.53 -10.18
C SER A 212 2.98 2.46 -8.65
N GLY A 213 3.65 3.40 -7.99
CA GLY A 213 3.51 3.68 -6.56
C GLY A 213 4.36 2.82 -5.63
N GLY A 214 4.67 1.57 -5.97
CA GLY A 214 5.26 0.60 -5.05
C GLY A 214 6.67 0.92 -4.52
N LEU A 215 7.44 1.79 -5.20
CA LEU A 215 8.78 2.22 -4.76
C LEU A 215 8.76 3.23 -3.61
N GLY A 216 7.65 3.93 -3.40
CA GLY A 216 7.60 5.00 -2.44
C GLY A 216 8.65 6.09 -2.75
N THR A 217 9.43 6.46 -1.73
CA THR A 217 10.52 7.45 -1.87
C THR A 217 11.88 6.83 -2.17
N LEU A 218 11.93 5.53 -2.50
CA LEU A 218 13.20 4.82 -2.60
C LEU A 218 14.02 5.24 -3.83
N CYS A 219 13.37 5.68 -4.92
CA CYS A 219 14.05 6.27 -6.07
C CYS A 219 14.86 7.51 -5.66
N GLU A 220 14.26 8.44 -4.92
CA GLU A 220 14.95 9.64 -4.42
C GLU A 220 16.10 9.28 -3.45
N THR A 221 15.90 8.26 -2.61
CA THR A 221 16.90 7.83 -1.62
C THR A 221 18.13 7.19 -2.27
N LEU A 222 17.94 6.44 -3.35
CA LEU A 222 18.97 5.65 -4.01
C LEU A 222 19.44 6.21 -5.35
N GLU A 223 18.90 7.33 -5.81
CA GLU A 223 19.38 8.01 -7.03
C GLU A 223 20.87 8.31 -6.93
N GLY A 224 21.63 7.98 -7.98
CA GLY A 224 23.09 8.09 -8.02
C GLY A 224 23.85 7.13 -7.12
N LYS A 225 23.17 6.18 -6.45
CA LYS A 225 23.77 5.18 -5.55
C LYS A 225 23.55 3.75 -6.04
N VAL A 226 22.66 3.52 -6.98
CA VAL A 226 22.31 2.20 -7.51
C VAL A 226 22.18 2.26 -9.03
N GLN A 227 22.71 1.27 -9.74
CA GLN A 227 22.63 1.21 -11.20
C GLN A 227 21.21 0.87 -11.68
N SER A 228 20.52 -0.03 -10.98
CA SER A 228 19.16 -0.43 -11.31
C SER A 228 18.30 -0.59 -10.06
N LEU A 229 17.15 0.09 -10.05
CA LEU A 229 16.11 -0.07 -9.02
C LEU A 229 14.77 -0.19 -9.71
N ASN A 230 14.02 -1.25 -9.40
CA ASN A 230 12.66 -1.39 -9.90
C ASN A 230 11.74 -2.11 -8.93
N TYR A 231 10.46 -1.81 -9.07
CA TYR A 231 9.36 -2.50 -8.40
C TYR A 231 8.46 -3.13 -9.45
N LYS A 232 8.03 -4.37 -9.20
CA LYS A 232 7.02 -5.05 -10.01
C LYS A 232 5.99 -5.73 -9.13
N THR A 233 4.74 -5.67 -9.54
CA THR A 233 3.69 -6.45 -8.91
C THR A 233 3.75 -7.91 -9.37
N VAL A 234 3.46 -8.84 -8.47
CA VAL A 234 3.43 -10.29 -8.75
C VAL A 234 2.01 -10.75 -8.97
N ARG A 235 1.79 -11.55 -10.00
CA ARG A 235 0.50 -12.17 -10.34
C ARG A 235 0.69 -13.61 -10.82
N TYR A 236 -0.39 -14.36 -10.97
CA TYR A 236 -0.35 -15.66 -11.65
C TYR A 236 -0.23 -15.48 -13.17
N PRO A 237 0.48 -16.39 -13.88
CA PRO A 237 0.73 -16.26 -15.31
C PRO A 237 -0.54 -16.08 -16.14
N GLY A 238 -0.55 -15.06 -17.02
CA GLY A 238 -1.67 -14.71 -17.91
C GLY A 238 -2.56 -13.57 -17.39
N HIS A 239 -2.44 -13.15 -16.13
CA HIS A 239 -3.21 -12.02 -15.60
C HIS A 239 -2.87 -10.71 -16.33
N ARG A 240 -1.58 -10.44 -16.53
CA ARG A 240 -1.09 -9.24 -17.18
C ARG A 240 -1.67 -9.07 -18.59
N ASP A 241 -1.70 -10.12 -19.38
CA ASP A 241 -2.16 -10.04 -20.78
C ASP A 241 -3.66 -9.72 -20.85
N ILE A 242 -4.47 -10.29 -19.94
CA ILE A 242 -5.90 -9.99 -19.85
C ILE A 242 -6.10 -8.52 -19.43
N MET A 243 -5.36 -8.05 -18.41
CA MET A 243 -5.47 -6.66 -17.97
C MET A 243 -4.99 -5.68 -19.03
N LYS A 244 -3.93 -6.02 -19.76
CA LYS A 244 -3.44 -5.20 -20.87
C LYS A 244 -4.48 -5.09 -21.98
N MET A 245 -5.09 -6.19 -22.37
CA MET A 245 -6.18 -6.21 -23.35
C MET A 245 -7.36 -5.33 -22.90
N LEU A 246 -7.78 -5.43 -21.63
CA LEU A 246 -8.86 -4.58 -21.11
C LEU A 246 -8.50 -3.08 -21.11
N LEU A 247 -7.32 -2.76 -20.62
CA LEU A 247 -6.93 -1.37 -20.40
C LEU A 247 -6.47 -0.66 -21.68
N GLU A 248 -5.74 -1.35 -22.57
CA GLU A 248 -5.16 -0.78 -23.78
C GLU A 248 -6.03 -1.04 -25.00
N ASP A 249 -6.30 -2.30 -25.37
CA ASP A 249 -7.03 -2.64 -26.60
C ASP A 249 -8.52 -2.24 -26.51
N LEU A 250 -9.18 -2.49 -25.37
CA LEU A 250 -10.55 -2.06 -25.11
C LEU A 250 -10.63 -0.63 -24.51
N ARG A 251 -9.48 0.04 -24.31
CA ARG A 251 -9.36 1.42 -23.84
C ARG A 251 -10.06 1.71 -22.51
N MET A 252 -10.20 0.69 -21.63
CA MET A 252 -10.87 0.87 -20.35
C MET A 252 -10.09 1.79 -19.39
N LYS A 253 -8.82 2.08 -19.65
CA LYS A 253 -8.05 3.12 -18.93
C LYS A 253 -8.67 4.51 -19.04
N ASP A 254 -9.40 4.79 -20.13
CA ASP A 254 -10.12 6.04 -20.37
C ASP A 254 -11.51 6.05 -19.70
N HIS A 255 -11.96 4.90 -19.16
CA HIS A 255 -13.27 4.67 -18.53
C HIS A 255 -13.12 3.96 -17.17
N ARG A 256 -12.29 4.48 -16.28
CA ARG A 256 -11.89 3.84 -15.02
C ARG A 256 -13.08 3.52 -14.11
N ASP A 257 -14.08 4.40 -14.04
CA ASP A 257 -15.30 4.17 -13.22
C ASP A 257 -16.10 2.95 -13.73
N LEU A 258 -16.22 2.81 -15.06
CA LEU A 258 -16.87 1.65 -15.67
C LEU A 258 -16.07 0.38 -15.42
N LEU A 259 -14.75 0.43 -15.56
CA LEU A 259 -13.89 -0.72 -15.25
C LEU A 259 -14.01 -1.12 -13.78
N LYS A 260 -14.03 -0.16 -12.87
CA LYS A 260 -14.25 -0.41 -11.45
C LYS A 260 -15.57 -1.12 -11.21
N GLU A 261 -16.66 -0.63 -11.78
CA GLU A 261 -17.99 -1.24 -11.66
C GLU A 261 -17.99 -2.67 -12.17
N ILE A 262 -17.36 -2.93 -13.32
CA ILE A 262 -17.24 -4.27 -13.90
C ILE A 262 -16.46 -5.19 -12.96
N LEU A 263 -15.29 -4.77 -12.48
CA LEU A 263 -14.47 -5.57 -11.59
C LEU A 263 -15.18 -5.89 -10.27
N GLU A 264 -15.81 -4.90 -9.63
CA GLU A 264 -16.49 -5.07 -8.34
C GLU A 264 -17.74 -5.96 -8.44
N ARG A 265 -18.41 -6.00 -9.60
CA ARG A 265 -19.56 -6.89 -9.83
C ARG A 265 -19.17 -8.29 -10.24
N SER A 266 -18.03 -8.47 -10.92
CA SER A 266 -17.68 -9.72 -11.60
C SER A 266 -16.55 -10.49 -10.93
N VAL A 267 -15.61 -9.80 -10.28
CA VAL A 267 -14.46 -10.43 -9.63
C VAL A 267 -14.79 -10.67 -8.16
N PRO A 268 -14.78 -11.94 -7.70
CA PRO A 268 -15.14 -12.25 -6.33
C PRO A 268 -14.12 -11.67 -5.33
N ILE A 269 -14.61 -11.33 -4.13
CA ILE A 269 -13.78 -10.99 -2.97
C ILE A 269 -13.31 -12.30 -2.33
N THR A 270 -12.06 -12.34 -1.87
CA THR A 270 -11.56 -13.45 -1.06
C THR A 270 -10.94 -12.95 0.24
N HIS A 271 -11.02 -13.78 1.28
CA HIS A 271 -10.25 -13.64 2.53
C HIS A 271 -9.15 -14.71 2.62
N GLN A 272 -9.11 -15.64 1.67
CA GLN A 272 -8.06 -16.65 1.51
C GLN A 272 -7.08 -16.15 0.46
N ASP A 273 -6.20 -15.27 0.89
CA ASP A 273 -5.18 -14.64 0.06
C ASP A 273 -3.78 -14.97 0.58
N VAL A 274 -2.81 -14.81 -0.30
CA VAL A 274 -1.40 -14.88 0.02
C VAL A 274 -0.72 -13.58 -0.42
N VAL A 275 0.07 -13.02 0.45
CA VAL A 275 0.97 -11.91 0.14
C VAL A 275 2.37 -12.46 -0.07
N LEU A 276 2.93 -12.18 -1.24
CA LEU A 276 4.32 -12.46 -1.59
C LEU A 276 5.14 -11.19 -1.44
N ILE A 277 6.27 -11.29 -0.76
CA ILE A 277 7.24 -10.21 -0.63
C ILE A 277 8.59 -10.79 -1.04
N PHE A 278 9.20 -10.21 -2.06
CA PHE A 278 10.51 -10.64 -2.54
C PHE A 278 11.37 -9.42 -2.88
N VAL A 279 12.49 -9.29 -2.19
CA VAL A 279 13.48 -8.23 -2.40
C VAL A 279 14.82 -8.88 -2.68
N VAL A 280 15.50 -8.41 -3.71
CA VAL A 280 16.87 -8.82 -4.04
C VAL A 280 17.72 -7.57 -4.13
N VAL A 281 18.86 -7.59 -3.44
CA VAL A 281 19.89 -6.55 -3.51
C VAL A 281 21.18 -7.19 -3.96
N THR A 282 21.78 -6.64 -5.02
CA THR A 282 23.08 -7.08 -5.55
C THR A 282 24.05 -5.90 -5.53
N GLY A 283 25.28 -6.14 -5.10
CA GLY A 283 26.28 -5.09 -5.02
C GLY A 283 27.63 -5.63 -4.51
N MET A 284 28.53 -4.72 -4.22
CA MET A 284 29.83 -5.06 -3.62
C MET A 284 29.72 -5.01 -2.09
N ARG A 285 30.24 -6.04 -1.44
CA ARG A 285 30.40 -6.11 0.02
C ARG A 285 31.77 -6.72 0.32
N GLU A 286 32.61 -6.00 1.07
CA GLU A 286 33.98 -6.46 1.41
C GLU A 286 34.80 -6.89 0.18
N GLY A 287 34.68 -6.13 -0.91
CA GLY A 287 35.39 -6.38 -2.18
C GLY A 287 34.84 -7.55 -3.00
N ARG A 288 33.69 -8.14 -2.66
CA ARG A 288 33.07 -9.26 -3.36
C ARG A 288 31.69 -8.87 -3.92
N LEU A 289 31.39 -9.32 -5.14
CA LEU A 289 30.04 -9.23 -5.67
C LEU A 289 29.13 -10.19 -4.89
N THR A 290 28.17 -9.63 -4.19
CA THR A 290 27.27 -10.34 -3.28
C THR A 290 25.82 -10.07 -3.65
N GLN A 291 24.97 -11.06 -3.46
CA GLN A 291 23.53 -10.92 -3.54
C GLN A 291 22.90 -11.32 -2.21
N GLU A 292 21.98 -10.48 -1.74
CA GLU A 292 21.17 -10.78 -0.57
C GLU A 292 19.71 -10.68 -0.92
N SER A 293 18.87 -11.54 -0.34
CA SER A 293 17.44 -11.58 -0.63
C SER A 293 16.61 -11.73 0.63
N TYR A 294 15.42 -11.13 0.57
CA TYR A 294 14.36 -11.33 1.53
C TYR A 294 13.15 -11.90 0.79
N ALA A 295 12.67 -13.07 1.20
CA ALA A 295 11.50 -13.73 0.60
C ALA A 295 10.53 -14.16 1.70
N LYS A 296 9.27 -13.79 1.58
CA LYS A 296 8.20 -14.20 2.50
C LYS A 296 6.89 -14.46 1.74
N LYS A 297 6.20 -15.51 2.16
CA LYS A 297 4.78 -15.76 1.89
C LYS A 297 4.02 -15.60 3.18
N ILE A 298 3.01 -14.74 3.17
CA ILE A 298 2.15 -14.47 4.32
C ILE A 298 0.74 -14.85 3.89
N TYR A 299 0.11 -15.72 4.67
CA TYR A 299 -1.25 -16.21 4.42
C TYR A 299 -2.25 -15.53 5.36
N ALA A 300 -3.53 -15.63 5.03
CA ALA A 300 -4.61 -15.29 5.93
C ALA A 300 -4.45 -16.06 7.25
N GLN A 301 -4.67 -15.41 8.37
CA GLN A 301 -4.49 -15.97 9.70
C GLN A 301 -5.61 -15.54 10.64
N GLU A 302 -5.88 -16.36 11.65
CA GLU A 302 -6.75 -15.99 12.75
C GLU A 302 -5.96 -15.16 13.78
N ILE A 303 -6.41 -13.93 14.02
CA ILE A 303 -5.85 -13.02 15.02
C ILE A 303 -6.98 -12.58 15.94
N ASP A 304 -6.83 -12.84 17.25
CA ASP A 304 -7.85 -12.57 18.27
C ASP A 304 -9.24 -13.16 17.93
N GLY A 305 -9.29 -14.40 17.41
CA GLY A 305 -10.52 -15.08 17.05
C GLY A 305 -11.22 -14.54 15.81
N LYS A 306 -10.53 -13.72 15.00
CA LYS A 306 -11.03 -13.15 13.74
C LYS A 306 -10.09 -13.52 12.61
N LEU A 307 -10.64 -14.09 11.53
CA LEU A 307 -9.88 -14.32 10.31
C LEU A 307 -9.53 -12.97 9.67
N MET A 308 -8.23 -12.71 9.53
CA MET A 308 -7.70 -11.58 8.77
C MET A 308 -7.02 -12.09 7.51
N SER A 309 -7.29 -11.45 6.39
CA SER A 309 -6.62 -11.74 5.13
C SER A 309 -5.15 -11.31 5.17
N ALA A 310 -4.30 -11.92 4.34
CA ALA A 310 -2.88 -11.60 4.28
C ALA A 310 -2.63 -10.12 3.97
N ILE A 311 -3.41 -9.52 3.05
CA ILE A 311 -3.28 -8.09 2.73
C ILE A 311 -3.71 -7.20 3.89
N GLN A 312 -4.74 -7.58 4.67
CA GLN A 312 -5.12 -6.83 5.87
C GLN A 312 -3.99 -6.83 6.90
N ILE A 313 -3.41 -8.00 7.18
CA ILE A 313 -2.33 -8.15 8.15
C ILE A 313 -1.12 -7.32 7.72
N THR A 314 -0.65 -7.50 6.49
CA THR A 314 0.60 -6.88 6.02
C THR A 314 0.49 -5.37 5.86
N THR A 315 -0.65 -4.87 5.38
CA THR A 315 -0.88 -3.44 5.21
C THR A 315 -1.10 -2.74 6.56
N ALA A 316 -1.94 -3.32 7.44
CA ALA A 316 -2.19 -2.72 8.75
C ALA A 316 -0.95 -2.80 9.66
N ALA A 317 -0.17 -3.89 9.61
CA ALA A 317 1.07 -3.99 10.37
C ALA A 317 2.09 -2.91 9.98
N GLY A 318 2.20 -2.58 8.69
CA GLY A 318 3.11 -1.54 8.21
C GLY A 318 2.87 -0.17 8.88
N ILE A 319 1.62 0.22 9.05
CA ILE A 319 1.27 1.55 9.60
C ILE A 319 1.14 1.55 11.13
N THR A 320 1.04 0.39 11.77
CA THR A 320 0.87 0.29 13.24
C THR A 320 2.17 -0.02 13.99
N ALA A 321 3.24 -0.38 13.26
CA ALA A 321 4.57 -0.63 13.83
C ALA A 321 5.28 0.68 14.18
#